data_ede0610d970bd600908e78faa3099cb9
#
_entry.id   ede0610d970bd600908e78faa3099cb9
#
_cell.length_a   1.000
_cell.length_b   1.000
_cell.length_c   1.000
_cell.angle_alpha   90.00
_cell.angle_beta   90.00
_cell.angle_gamma   90.00
#
_symmetry.space_group_name_H-M   'P 1'
#
loop_
_entity.id
_entity.type
_entity.pdbx_description
1 polymer ?
#
loop_
_entity_poly.entity_id
_entity_poly.type
_entity_poly.pdbx_seq_one_letter_code
_entity_poly.pdbx_strand_id
1 'polypeptide(L)'
;EAIHDLRGIKQIKTAAIEDKCEIRLHIEQNYDVQVFVSSARARTQSLRNLPKAIERIDIDDIGWEAPAISVVLRGQADKLVLRKLAEQVRDELSRLTGVRRAMLWNKVAYEIAIEVPSIQLQQHQLTPLEIVEAIRRGSLDLSGGELKTESGGVQLRSKYTAYDRYRLFDLILRTHSDGSVLRLGDIAIVIDGFADQHFDNTSDGIPSESILVVPQHNLVKVANHVKQYVEALAAQLPEGIEVITRRDNARSFSELLDRLSIIGFSGFFLVMLVLTLFL
;
A
#
# COMPACT_ATOMS: atom_id res chain seq x y z
N GLU A 1 6.22 2.08 -26.20
CA GLU A 1 5.80 2.79 -27.45
C GLU A 1 4.41 3.44 -27.30
N ALA A 2 3.36 2.72 -26.92
CA ALA A 2 1.99 3.25 -26.89
C ALA A 2 1.76 4.48 -25.98
N ILE A 3 2.59 4.68 -24.99
CA ILE A 3 2.47 5.76 -24.00
C ILE A 3 3.46 6.90 -24.31
N HIS A 4 4.46 6.65 -25.16
CA HIS A 4 5.55 7.59 -25.43
C HIS A 4 5.06 8.92 -26.05
N ASP A 5 3.98 8.87 -26.80
CA ASP A 5 3.42 10.03 -27.52
C ASP A 5 2.43 10.85 -26.69
N LEU A 6 2.22 10.52 -25.43
CA LEU A 6 1.35 11.30 -24.55
C LEU A 6 2.01 12.67 -24.22
N ARG A 7 1.25 13.74 -24.41
CA ARG A 7 1.72 15.09 -24.08
C ARG A 7 1.92 15.25 -22.58
N GLY A 8 2.94 15.98 -22.19
CA GLY A 8 3.22 16.28 -20.78
C GLY A 8 4.19 15.30 -20.13
N ILE A 9 4.79 14.35 -20.85
CA ILE A 9 5.83 13.47 -20.32
C ILE A 9 7.18 14.19 -20.34
N LYS A 10 7.79 14.34 -19.15
CA LYS A 10 9.13 14.85 -18.98
C LYS A 10 10.19 13.75 -19.03
N GLN A 11 9.91 12.60 -18.44
CA GLN A 11 10.85 11.49 -18.36
C GLN A 11 10.10 10.16 -18.19
N ILE A 12 10.61 9.10 -18.81
CA ILE A 12 10.12 7.74 -18.64
C ILE A 12 11.24 6.92 -18.01
N LYS A 13 10.93 6.23 -16.92
CA LYS A 13 11.81 5.23 -16.29
C LYS A 13 11.13 3.89 -16.31
N THR A 14 11.86 2.86 -16.73
CA THR A 14 11.35 1.48 -16.76
C THR A 14 12.23 0.59 -15.88
N ALA A 15 11.59 -0.27 -15.11
CA ALA A 15 12.26 -1.31 -14.34
C ALA A 15 11.54 -2.64 -14.62
N ALA A 16 12.31 -3.66 -15.02
CA ALA A 16 11.81 -5.02 -15.14
C ALA A 16 12.33 -5.82 -13.94
N ILE A 17 11.41 -6.42 -13.22
CA ILE A 17 11.66 -7.31 -12.09
C ILE A 17 10.99 -8.63 -12.46
N GLU A 18 11.44 -9.73 -11.91
CA GLU A 18 11.12 -11.13 -12.30
C GLU A 18 9.67 -11.37 -12.77
N ASP A 19 8.65 -10.80 -12.10
CA ASP A 19 7.25 -10.99 -12.43
C ASP A 19 6.51 -9.67 -12.72
N LYS A 20 7.22 -8.55 -12.78
CA LYS A 20 6.63 -7.22 -12.86
C LYS A 20 7.44 -6.29 -13.72
N CYS A 21 6.77 -5.59 -14.64
CA CYS A 21 7.33 -4.45 -15.33
C CYS A 21 6.73 -3.15 -14.77
N GLU A 22 7.57 -2.29 -14.25
CA GLU A 22 7.16 -0.98 -13.72
C GLU A 22 7.61 0.12 -14.68
N ILE A 23 6.66 0.96 -15.09
CA ILE A 23 6.93 2.13 -15.93
C ILE A 23 6.55 3.37 -15.13
N ARG A 24 7.55 4.16 -14.74
CA ARG A 24 7.36 5.44 -14.04
C ARG A 24 7.44 6.58 -15.04
N LEU A 25 6.36 7.34 -15.14
CA LEU A 25 6.24 8.52 -15.98
C LEU A 25 6.36 9.77 -15.12
N HIS A 26 7.37 10.60 -15.37
CA HIS A 26 7.48 11.92 -14.78
C HIS A 26 6.76 12.90 -15.68
N ILE A 27 5.77 13.59 -15.13
CA ILE A 27 4.91 14.56 -15.85
C ILE A 27 5.43 15.97 -15.61
N GLU A 28 5.24 16.87 -16.57
CA GLU A 28 5.54 18.28 -16.44
C GLU A 28 4.69 18.94 -15.34
N GLN A 29 5.29 19.89 -14.59
CA GLN A 29 4.65 20.51 -13.41
C GLN A 29 3.31 21.19 -13.69
N ASN A 30 3.09 21.65 -14.92
CA ASN A 30 1.90 22.39 -15.31
C ASN A 30 0.85 21.50 -16.00
N TYR A 31 1.08 20.18 -16.06
CA TYR A 31 0.14 19.26 -16.71
C TYR A 31 -0.81 18.65 -15.70
N ASP A 32 -2.10 18.58 -16.03
CA ASP A 32 -3.10 17.95 -15.15
C ASP A 32 -2.89 16.44 -15.09
N VAL A 33 -2.51 15.97 -13.89
CA VAL A 33 -2.21 14.55 -13.63
C VAL A 33 -3.44 13.68 -13.87
N GLN A 34 -4.64 14.15 -13.54
CA GLN A 34 -5.86 13.36 -13.70
C GLN A 34 -6.21 13.16 -15.18
N VAL A 35 -6.04 14.22 -15.98
CA VAL A 35 -6.19 14.16 -17.44
C VAL A 35 -5.15 13.22 -18.04
N PHE A 36 -3.92 13.27 -17.53
CA PHE A 36 -2.86 12.36 -17.97
C PHE A 36 -3.18 10.89 -17.64
N VAL A 37 -3.54 10.60 -16.39
CA VAL A 37 -3.88 9.23 -15.94
C VAL A 37 -5.05 8.67 -16.74
N SER A 38 -6.09 9.46 -16.98
CA SER A 38 -7.24 9.02 -17.79
C SER A 38 -6.85 8.73 -19.24
N SER A 39 -6.00 9.57 -19.83
CA SER A 39 -5.47 9.37 -21.19
C SER A 39 -4.57 8.14 -21.28
N ALA A 40 -3.71 7.92 -20.29
CA ALA A 40 -2.86 6.75 -20.21
C ALA A 40 -3.69 5.45 -20.07
N ARG A 41 -4.74 5.46 -19.24
CA ARG A 41 -5.66 4.32 -19.11
C ARG A 41 -6.37 4.02 -20.43
N ALA A 42 -6.93 5.03 -21.08
CA ALA A 42 -7.61 4.86 -22.38
C ALA A 42 -6.67 4.27 -23.44
N ARG A 43 -5.44 4.78 -23.53
CA ARG A 43 -4.41 4.25 -24.46
C ARG A 43 -4.05 2.81 -24.15
N THR A 44 -3.87 2.49 -22.89
CA THR A 44 -3.47 1.14 -22.46
C THR A 44 -4.59 0.12 -22.69
N GLN A 45 -5.84 0.50 -22.46
CA GLN A 45 -7.02 -0.33 -22.74
C GLN A 45 -7.23 -0.59 -24.24
N SER A 46 -6.77 0.32 -25.10
CA SER A 46 -6.86 0.16 -26.56
C SER A 46 -5.81 -0.78 -27.16
N LEU A 47 -4.83 -1.24 -26.38
CA LEU A 47 -3.77 -2.14 -26.86
C LEU A 47 -4.32 -3.55 -27.09
N ARG A 48 -4.32 -4.00 -28.36
CA ARG A 48 -4.78 -5.34 -28.75
C ARG A 48 -3.67 -6.38 -28.78
N ASN A 49 -2.40 -5.97 -28.79
CA ASN A 49 -1.24 -6.84 -28.99
C ASN A 49 -0.37 -6.96 -27.72
N LEU A 50 -0.99 -7.05 -26.56
CA LEU A 50 -0.25 -7.33 -25.33
C LEU A 50 0.19 -8.80 -25.29
N PRO A 51 1.42 -9.09 -24.82
CA PRO A 51 1.84 -10.46 -24.57
C PRO A 51 0.84 -11.18 -23.66
N LYS A 52 0.54 -12.43 -23.95
CA LYS A 52 -0.40 -13.24 -23.15
C LYS A 52 0.01 -13.44 -21.68
N ALA A 53 1.28 -13.17 -21.38
CA ALA A 53 1.82 -13.21 -20.02
C ALA A 53 1.42 -11.98 -19.17
N ILE A 54 0.88 -10.92 -19.76
CA ILE A 54 0.42 -9.75 -19.02
C ILE A 54 -1.02 -10.00 -18.59
N GLU A 55 -1.19 -10.31 -17.32
CA GLU A 55 -2.52 -10.56 -16.73
C GLU A 55 -3.24 -9.25 -16.40
N ARG A 56 -2.50 -8.22 -15.97
CA ARG A 56 -3.07 -6.97 -15.47
C ARG A 56 -2.16 -5.78 -15.70
N ILE A 57 -2.73 -4.63 -16.01
CA ILE A 57 -2.02 -3.35 -16.06
C ILE A 57 -2.71 -2.39 -15.07
N ASP A 58 -1.96 -1.96 -14.06
CA ASP A 58 -2.39 -0.97 -13.10
C ASP A 58 -1.74 0.38 -13.43
N ILE A 59 -2.54 1.43 -13.46
CA ILE A 59 -2.07 2.80 -13.67
C ILE A 59 -2.51 3.64 -12.48
N ASP A 60 -1.55 4.03 -11.67
CA ASP A 60 -1.76 4.83 -10.46
C ASP A 60 -0.95 6.14 -10.51
N ASP A 61 -1.53 7.19 -9.96
CA ASP A 61 -0.79 8.40 -9.64
C ASP A 61 0.04 8.14 -8.38
N ILE A 62 1.37 7.99 -8.57
CA ILE A 62 2.33 7.83 -7.47
C ILE A 62 2.84 9.19 -6.96
N GLY A 63 2.23 10.29 -7.39
CA GLY A 63 2.70 11.66 -7.14
C GLY A 63 3.48 11.80 -5.85
N TRP A 64 4.76 12.21 -5.95
CA TRP A 64 5.64 12.50 -4.82
C TRP A 64 5.24 13.83 -4.20
N GLU A 65 4.16 13.81 -3.47
CA GLU A 65 3.80 14.91 -2.62
C GLU A 65 4.39 14.65 -1.25
N ALA A 66 5.18 15.61 -0.76
CA ALA A 66 5.71 15.51 0.58
C ALA A 66 4.55 15.42 1.58
N PRO A 67 4.49 14.38 2.42
CA PRO A 67 3.44 14.30 3.43
C PRO A 67 3.57 15.48 4.38
N ALA A 68 2.43 16.02 4.83
CA ALA A 68 2.43 17.07 5.85
C ALA A 68 2.97 16.52 7.18
N ILE A 69 2.50 15.32 7.51
CA ILE A 69 2.79 14.64 8.76
C ILE A 69 2.57 13.14 8.56
N SER A 70 3.22 12.32 9.36
CA SER A 70 2.96 10.88 9.44
C SER A 70 2.31 10.55 10.77
N VAL A 71 1.26 9.73 10.74
CA VAL A 71 0.63 9.15 11.93
C VAL A 71 1.12 7.72 12.07
N VAL A 72 1.60 7.35 13.24
CA VAL A 72 2.13 6.02 13.53
C VAL A 72 1.33 5.40 14.65
N LEU A 73 0.73 4.26 14.39
CA LEU A 73 0.13 3.36 15.36
C LEU A 73 1.17 2.33 15.75
N ARG A 74 1.43 2.15 17.04
CA ARG A 74 2.41 1.19 17.53
C ARG A 74 1.91 0.48 18.78
N GLY A 75 2.33 -0.77 18.97
CA GLY A 75 1.94 -1.53 20.17
C GLY A 75 2.31 -3.01 20.08
N GLN A 76 2.21 -3.70 21.21
CA GLN A 76 2.42 -5.15 21.33
C GLN A 76 1.12 -5.92 20.98
N ALA A 77 0.50 -5.56 19.86
CA ALA A 77 -0.70 -6.21 19.36
C ALA A 77 -0.37 -7.07 18.13
N ASP A 78 -1.29 -7.98 17.81
CA ASP A 78 -1.19 -8.76 16.58
C ASP A 78 -1.08 -7.83 15.35
N LYS A 79 -0.20 -8.19 14.42
CA LYS A 79 0.04 -7.40 13.19
C LYS A 79 -1.25 -7.14 12.40
N LEU A 80 -2.15 -8.15 12.36
CA LEU A 80 -3.44 -8.02 11.68
C LEU A 80 -4.34 -6.98 12.36
N VAL A 81 -4.33 -6.95 13.69
CA VAL A 81 -5.10 -5.99 14.48
C VAL A 81 -4.58 -4.57 14.25
N LEU A 82 -3.24 -4.37 14.34
CA LEU A 82 -2.61 -3.09 14.07
C LEU A 82 -2.91 -2.62 12.64
N ARG A 83 -2.85 -3.52 11.68
CA ARG A 83 -3.11 -3.22 10.28
C ARG A 83 -4.56 -2.77 10.04
N LYS A 84 -5.54 -3.53 10.54
CA LYS A 84 -6.96 -3.18 10.43
C LYS A 84 -7.25 -1.83 11.06
N LEU A 85 -6.68 -1.59 12.25
CA LEU A 85 -6.81 -0.29 12.92
C LEU A 85 -6.19 0.84 12.09
N ALA A 86 -5.00 0.61 11.52
CA ALA A 86 -4.33 1.58 10.66
C ALA A 86 -5.13 1.88 9.38
N GLU A 87 -5.83 0.90 8.83
CA GLU A 87 -6.73 1.09 7.68
C GLU A 87 -7.94 1.94 8.05
N GLN A 88 -8.55 1.71 9.21
CA GLN A 88 -9.65 2.55 9.72
C GLN A 88 -9.19 3.99 9.93
N VAL A 89 -8.08 4.18 10.63
CA VAL A 89 -7.49 5.50 10.87
C VAL A 89 -7.11 6.20 9.56
N ARG A 90 -6.56 5.50 8.59
CA ARG A 90 -6.29 6.04 7.24
C ARG A 90 -7.57 6.56 6.58
N ASP A 91 -8.67 5.81 6.67
CA ASP A 91 -9.94 6.20 6.05
C ASP A 91 -10.54 7.42 6.73
N GLU A 92 -10.42 7.53 8.04
CA GLU A 92 -10.84 8.70 8.81
C GLU A 92 -9.96 9.92 8.49
N LEU A 93 -8.64 9.76 8.46
CA LEU A 93 -7.71 10.82 8.07
C LEU A 93 -7.97 11.32 6.64
N SER A 94 -8.36 10.43 5.74
CA SER A 94 -8.69 10.81 4.35
C SER A 94 -9.95 11.68 4.24
N ARG A 95 -10.82 11.67 5.27
CA ARG A 95 -12.03 12.51 5.33
C ARG A 95 -11.81 13.87 5.98
N LEU A 96 -10.64 14.09 6.59
CA LEU A 96 -10.33 15.37 7.23
C LEU A 96 -10.21 16.48 6.20
N THR A 97 -10.72 17.65 6.55
CA THR A 97 -10.68 18.84 5.71
C THR A 97 -9.25 19.23 5.34
N GLY A 98 -8.97 19.36 4.05
CA GLY A 98 -7.68 19.75 3.50
C GLY A 98 -6.72 18.59 3.30
N VAL A 99 -7.07 17.37 3.68
CA VAL A 99 -6.33 16.16 3.33
C VAL A 99 -6.70 15.77 1.90
N ARG A 100 -5.69 15.66 1.04
CA ARG A 100 -5.86 15.15 -0.32
C ARG A 100 -5.90 13.63 -0.32
N ARG A 101 -4.99 13.01 0.45
CA ARG A 101 -4.86 11.56 0.52
C ARG A 101 -4.16 11.15 1.81
N ALA A 102 -4.66 10.10 2.44
CA ALA A 102 -3.94 9.36 3.46
C ALA A 102 -3.59 7.97 2.92
N MET A 103 -2.37 7.52 3.15
CA MET A 103 -1.91 6.23 2.66
C MET A 103 -1.05 5.52 3.69
N LEU A 104 -1.15 4.21 3.76
CA LEU A 104 -0.22 3.40 4.53
C LEU A 104 1.14 3.40 3.88
N TRP A 105 2.19 3.59 4.68
CA TRP A 105 3.58 3.61 4.20
C TRP A 105 3.96 2.29 3.54
N ASN A 106 3.55 1.19 4.13
CA ASN A 106 3.81 -0.14 3.59
C ASN A 106 2.52 -0.77 3.08
N LYS A 107 2.40 -0.92 1.77
CA LYS A 107 1.30 -1.66 1.13
C LYS A 107 1.64 -3.15 1.14
N VAL A 108 1.48 -3.79 2.27
CA VAL A 108 1.53 -5.25 2.30
C VAL A 108 0.25 -5.80 1.67
N ALA A 109 0.41 -6.66 0.69
CA ALA A 109 -0.74 -7.31 0.07
C ALA A 109 -1.37 -8.28 1.08
N TYR A 110 -2.68 -8.20 1.24
CA TYR A 110 -3.44 -9.21 1.96
C TYR A 110 -3.54 -10.46 1.08
N GLU A 111 -3.22 -11.61 1.63
CA GLU A 111 -3.24 -12.87 0.89
C GLU A 111 -3.70 -14.03 1.77
N ILE A 112 -4.18 -15.07 1.11
CA ILE A 112 -4.38 -16.37 1.74
C ILE A 112 -3.25 -17.27 1.27
N ALA A 113 -2.34 -17.60 2.18
CA ALA A 113 -1.28 -18.55 1.90
C ALA A 113 -1.79 -19.97 2.16
N ILE A 114 -1.54 -20.87 1.21
CA ILE A 114 -1.89 -22.29 1.31
C ILE A 114 -0.57 -23.06 1.33
N GLU A 115 -0.23 -23.60 2.47
CA GLU A 115 0.98 -24.39 2.68
C GLU A 115 0.62 -25.87 2.73
N VAL A 116 1.18 -26.66 1.82
CA VAL A 116 0.98 -28.10 1.79
C VAL A 116 2.30 -28.80 2.10
N PRO A 117 2.43 -29.46 3.26
CA PRO A 117 3.63 -30.21 3.59
C PRO A 117 3.91 -31.32 2.57
N SER A 118 5.18 -31.46 2.16
CA SER A 118 5.59 -32.47 1.16
C SER A 118 5.18 -33.90 1.54
N ILE A 119 5.15 -34.20 2.85
CA ILE A 119 4.71 -35.51 3.34
C ILE A 119 3.24 -35.79 3.01
N GLN A 120 2.37 -34.78 3.08
CA GLN A 120 0.96 -34.91 2.72
C GLN A 120 0.77 -35.14 1.22
N LEU A 121 1.57 -34.44 0.40
CA LEU A 121 1.57 -34.66 -1.05
C LEU A 121 1.93 -36.12 -1.38
N GLN A 122 2.96 -36.66 -0.73
CA GLN A 122 3.38 -38.05 -0.95
C GLN A 122 2.36 -39.06 -0.44
N GLN A 123 1.82 -38.88 0.77
CA GLN A 123 0.82 -39.79 1.36
C GLN A 123 -0.45 -39.90 0.50
N HIS A 124 -0.90 -38.81 -0.06
CA HIS A 124 -2.12 -38.76 -0.87
C HIS A 124 -1.84 -38.88 -2.38
N GLN A 125 -0.56 -39.12 -2.76
CA GLN A 125 -0.14 -39.20 -4.16
C GLN A 125 -0.66 -38.04 -5.00
N LEU A 126 -0.53 -36.81 -4.45
CA LEU A 126 -0.93 -35.57 -5.12
C LEU A 126 0.29 -34.83 -5.64
N THR A 127 0.13 -34.23 -6.78
CA THR A 127 1.11 -33.27 -7.31
C THR A 127 0.70 -31.84 -6.94
N PRO A 128 1.66 -30.93 -6.78
CA PRO A 128 1.36 -29.51 -6.60
C PRO A 128 0.42 -28.94 -7.67
N LEU A 129 0.58 -29.41 -8.91
CA LEU A 129 -0.24 -28.96 -10.04
C LEU A 129 -1.72 -29.36 -9.87
N GLU A 130 -2.01 -30.57 -9.39
CA GLU A 130 -3.39 -31.01 -9.13
C GLU A 130 -4.10 -30.12 -8.10
N ILE A 131 -3.36 -29.67 -7.06
CA ILE A 131 -3.91 -28.75 -6.06
C ILE A 131 -4.21 -27.40 -6.69
N VAL A 132 -3.27 -26.86 -7.48
CA VAL A 132 -3.47 -25.60 -8.21
C VAL A 132 -4.69 -25.67 -9.13
N GLU A 133 -4.82 -26.73 -9.89
CA GLU A 133 -5.95 -26.92 -10.79
C GLU A 133 -7.28 -27.10 -10.04
N ALA A 134 -7.26 -27.76 -8.88
CA ALA A 134 -8.45 -27.88 -8.04
C ALA A 134 -8.86 -26.50 -7.49
N ILE A 135 -7.90 -25.71 -7.01
CA ILE A 135 -8.15 -24.34 -6.53
C ILE A 135 -8.65 -23.46 -7.69
N ARG A 136 -8.05 -23.55 -8.87
CA ARG A 136 -8.51 -22.81 -10.06
C ARG A 136 -9.94 -23.18 -10.44
N ARG A 137 -10.28 -24.46 -10.44
CA ARG A 137 -11.66 -24.92 -10.74
C ARG A 137 -12.66 -24.45 -9.69
N GLY A 138 -12.30 -24.52 -8.41
CA GLY A 138 -13.14 -24.02 -7.32
C GLY A 138 -13.20 -22.49 -7.26
N SER A 139 -12.24 -21.83 -7.90
CA SER A 139 -12.06 -20.37 -7.92
C SER A 139 -12.49 -19.73 -9.25
N LEU A 140 -13.31 -20.41 -10.07
CA LEU A 140 -13.84 -19.82 -11.32
C LEU A 140 -14.62 -18.53 -11.11
N ASP A 141 -14.98 -18.22 -9.86
CA ASP A 141 -15.46 -16.91 -9.41
C ASP A 141 -14.36 -16.00 -8.81
N LEU A 142 -13.10 -16.47 -8.76
CA LEU A 142 -12.01 -15.81 -8.03
C LEU A 142 -10.83 -15.58 -9.00
N SER A 143 -10.67 -14.38 -9.52
CA SER A 143 -9.59 -14.05 -10.46
C SER A 143 -8.21 -13.95 -9.80
N GLY A 144 -7.26 -14.75 -10.29
CA GLY A 144 -5.83 -14.50 -10.23
C GLY A 144 -5.08 -14.85 -8.94
N GLY A 145 -4.33 -15.94 -8.93
CA GLY A 145 -3.34 -16.28 -7.91
C GLY A 145 -1.98 -16.61 -8.53
N GLU A 146 -0.91 -16.34 -7.81
CA GLU A 146 0.48 -16.61 -8.17
C GLU A 146 1.01 -17.86 -7.44
N LEU A 147 1.75 -18.71 -8.13
CA LEU A 147 2.34 -19.92 -7.59
C LEU A 147 3.85 -19.70 -7.36
N LYS A 148 4.32 -19.80 -6.13
CA LYS A 148 5.75 -19.86 -5.81
C LYS A 148 6.07 -21.21 -5.17
N THR A 149 7.12 -21.88 -5.70
CA THR A 149 7.62 -23.16 -5.19
C THR A 149 9.02 -22.92 -4.63
N GLU A 150 9.18 -23.03 -3.31
CA GLU A 150 10.50 -23.14 -2.70
C GLU A 150 10.57 -24.40 -1.86
N SER A 151 11.60 -25.22 -2.11
CA SER A 151 12.07 -26.38 -1.32
C SER A 151 10.96 -27.25 -0.70
N GLY A 152 10.04 -27.78 -1.54
CA GLY A 152 9.17 -28.91 -1.14
C GLY A 152 7.78 -28.53 -0.60
N GLY A 153 7.39 -27.28 -0.61
CA GLY A 153 6.03 -26.80 -0.36
C GLY A 153 5.46 -26.04 -1.55
N VAL A 154 4.14 -26.00 -1.65
CA VAL A 154 3.43 -25.16 -2.63
C VAL A 154 2.78 -24.02 -1.87
N GLN A 155 3.16 -22.78 -2.19
CA GLN A 155 2.53 -21.58 -1.66
C GLN A 155 1.65 -20.95 -2.74
N LEU A 156 0.37 -20.81 -2.48
CA LEU A 156 -0.57 -20.13 -3.37
C LEU A 156 -1.06 -18.83 -2.70
N ARG A 157 -0.95 -17.71 -3.43
CA ARG A 157 -1.33 -16.39 -2.93
C ARG A 157 -2.54 -15.85 -3.67
N SER A 158 -3.62 -15.54 -2.96
CA SER A 158 -4.84 -14.94 -3.51
C SER A 158 -5.28 -13.72 -2.71
N LYS A 159 -5.82 -12.70 -3.38
CA LYS A 159 -6.32 -11.46 -2.75
C LYS A 159 -7.78 -11.63 -2.34
N TYR A 160 -8.09 -12.21 -1.16
CA TYR A 160 -9.50 -12.40 -0.76
C TYR A 160 -9.80 -12.16 0.72
N THR A 161 -11.10 -12.02 1.03
CA THR A 161 -11.65 -11.72 2.35
C THR A 161 -11.82 -12.98 3.21
N ALA A 162 -12.01 -12.83 4.52
CA ALA A 162 -12.16 -13.92 5.49
C ALA A 162 -13.24 -14.97 5.11
N TYR A 163 -14.19 -14.60 4.24
CA TYR A 163 -15.23 -15.53 3.73
C TYR A 163 -14.65 -16.61 2.81
N ASP A 164 -13.55 -16.33 2.12
CA ASP A 164 -12.94 -17.24 1.14
C ASP A 164 -12.12 -18.35 1.80
N ARG A 165 -11.63 -18.14 3.03
CA ARG A 165 -10.90 -19.14 3.80
C ARG A 165 -11.74 -20.41 4.03
N TYR A 166 -12.98 -20.29 4.44
CA TYR A 166 -13.84 -21.44 4.72
C TYR A 166 -14.15 -22.23 3.45
N ARG A 167 -14.35 -21.55 2.33
CA ARG A 167 -14.53 -22.18 1.03
C ARG A 167 -13.31 -22.95 0.55
N LEU A 168 -12.11 -22.42 0.82
CA LEU A 168 -10.86 -23.10 0.49
C LEU A 168 -10.67 -24.38 1.33
N PHE A 169 -11.00 -24.34 2.63
CA PHE A 169 -10.95 -25.53 3.48
C PHE A 169 -11.84 -26.68 2.94
N ASP A 170 -13.02 -26.34 2.47
CA ASP A 170 -14.01 -27.30 1.97
C ASP A 170 -13.78 -27.71 0.50
N LEU A 171 -12.75 -27.16 -0.15
CA LEU A 171 -12.45 -27.46 -1.54
C LEU A 171 -12.08 -28.95 -1.71
N ILE A 172 -12.83 -29.63 -2.57
CA ILE A 172 -12.61 -31.05 -2.89
C ILE A 172 -11.42 -31.17 -3.84
N LEU A 173 -10.37 -31.84 -3.39
CA LEU A 173 -9.20 -32.18 -4.21
C LEU A 173 -9.41 -33.48 -4.98
N ARG A 174 -9.92 -34.50 -4.30
CA ARG A 174 -10.17 -35.83 -4.91
C ARG A 174 -11.36 -36.51 -4.27
N THR A 175 -12.11 -37.26 -5.07
CA THR A 175 -13.14 -38.19 -4.62
C THR A 175 -12.66 -39.61 -4.88
N HIS A 176 -12.62 -40.43 -3.83
CA HIS A 176 -12.23 -41.85 -3.94
C HIS A 176 -13.39 -42.70 -4.41
N SER A 177 -13.07 -43.93 -4.90
CA SER A 177 -14.06 -44.87 -5.39
C SER A 177 -15.02 -45.43 -4.31
N ASP A 178 -14.64 -45.30 -3.05
CA ASP A 178 -15.45 -45.66 -1.88
C ASP A 178 -16.42 -44.54 -1.45
N GLY A 179 -16.41 -43.39 -2.17
CA GLY A 179 -17.24 -42.23 -1.87
C GLY A 179 -16.62 -41.28 -0.85
N SER A 180 -15.44 -41.57 -0.30
CA SER A 180 -14.71 -40.65 0.56
C SER A 180 -14.16 -39.47 -0.25
N VAL A 181 -14.07 -38.29 0.39
CA VAL A 181 -13.69 -37.05 -0.26
C VAL A 181 -12.48 -36.49 0.48
N LEU A 182 -11.40 -36.23 -0.26
CA LEU A 182 -10.24 -35.52 0.25
C LEU A 182 -10.41 -34.01 0.01
N ARG A 183 -10.38 -33.22 1.06
CA ARG A 183 -10.51 -31.76 1.01
C ARG A 183 -9.16 -31.08 1.17
N LEU A 184 -9.05 -29.85 0.72
CA LEU A 184 -7.84 -29.06 0.88
C LEU A 184 -7.50 -28.86 2.36
N GLY A 185 -8.49 -28.63 3.21
CA GLY A 185 -8.29 -28.47 4.67
C GLY A 185 -7.79 -29.72 5.38
N ASP A 186 -7.86 -30.91 4.77
CA ASP A 186 -7.35 -32.15 5.36
C ASP A 186 -5.81 -32.27 5.23
N ILE A 187 -5.22 -31.57 4.25
CA ILE A 187 -3.80 -31.70 3.90
C ILE A 187 -3.02 -30.38 3.92
N ALA A 188 -3.71 -29.24 3.93
CA ALA A 188 -3.10 -27.92 3.83
C ALA A 188 -3.32 -27.07 5.08
N ILE A 189 -2.33 -26.24 5.38
CA ILE A 189 -2.44 -25.17 6.35
C ILE A 189 -2.84 -23.91 5.56
N VAL A 190 -4.03 -23.38 5.85
CA VAL A 190 -4.53 -22.15 5.22
C VAL A 190 -4.28 -20.97 6.17
N ILE A 191 -3.34 -20.11 5.81
CA ILE A 191 -2.96 -18.92 6.57
C ILE A 191 -3.63 -17.71 5.91
N ASP A 192 -4.53 -17.10 6.64
CA ASP A 192 -5.21 -15.87 6.25
C ASP A 192 -4.45 -14.69 6.86
N GLY A 193 -3.75 -13.92 6.05
CA GLY A 193 -2.84 -12.89 6.55
C GLY A 193 -2.29 -11.97 5.48
N PHE A 194 -1.16 -11.39 5.78
CA PHE A 194 -0.43 -10.53 4.86
C PHE A 194 0.73 -11.31 4.23
N ALA A 195 1.07 -10.93 3.00
CA ALA A 195 2.24 -11.47 2.31
C ALA A 195 3.46 -11.39 3.22
N ASP A 196 4.20 -12.50 3.31
CA ASP A 196 5.48 -12.54 4.00
C ASP A 196 6.43 -11.53 3.37
N GLN A 197 6.44 -10.33 3.91
CA GLN A 197 7.45 -9.34 3.58
C GLN A 197 8.50 -9.34 4.69
N HIS A 198 9.75 -9.43 4.28
CA HIS A 198 10.92 -9.46 5.16
C HIS A 198 11.13 -8.17 5.97
N PHE A 199 10.22 -7.20 5.86
CA PHE A 199 10.30 -5.92 6.56
C PHE A 199 9.19 -5.78 7.59
N ASP A 200 9.54 -6.02 8.83
CA ASP A 200 8.70 -5.63 9.96
C ASP A 200 8.81 -4.12 10.17
N ASN A 201 7.69 -3.43 10.04
CA ASN A 201 7.63 -2.03 10.41
C ASN A 201 7.71 -1.89 11.93
N THR A 202 8.75 -1.28 12.40
CA THR A 202 8.90 -0.95 13.82
C THR A 202 9.13 0.55 14.02
N SER A 203 8.59 1.07 15.09
CA SER A 203 8.89 2.42 15.59
C SER A 203 9.47 2.30 16.98
N ASP A 204 10.75 2.66 17.13
CA ASP A 204 11.52 2.51 18.38
C ASP A 204 11.56 1.04 18.88
N GLY A 205 11.64 0.06 17.96
CA GLY A 205 11.66 -1.38 18.27
C GLY A 205 10.29 -1.98 18.58
N ILE A 206 9.21 -1.20 18.55
CA ILE A 206 7.82 -1.65 18.75
C ILE A 206 7.15 -1.85 17.41
N PRO A 207 6.42 -2.96 17.18
CA PRO A 207 5.63 -3.17 15.97
C PRO A 207 4.73 -1.98 15.67
N SER A 208 4.73 -1.52 14.43
CA SER A 208 4.03 -0.28 14.08
C SER A 208 3.51 -0.26 12.65
N GLU A 209 2.46 0.52 12.43
CA GLU A 209 1.95 0.91 11.12
C GLU A 209 2.00 2.42 10.95
N SER A 210 2.47 2.86 9.80
CA SER A 210 2.63 4.29 9.51
C SER A 210 1.69 4.74 8.40
N ILE A 211 1.02 5.87 8.63
CA ILE A 211 0.10 6.49 7.69
C ILE A 211 0.68 7.83 7.28
N LEU A 212 0.89 8.02 6.00
CA LEU A 212 1.33 9.29 5.43
C LEU A 212 0.11 10.13 5.08
N VAL A 213 0.08 11.37 5.54
CA VAL A 213 -1.00 12.31 5.24
C VAL A 213 -0.50 13.38 4.28
N VAL A 214 -1.05 13.37 3.07
CA VAL A 214 -0.72 14.31 1.99
C VAL A 214 -1.73 15.44 2.01
N PRO A 215 -1.30 16.71 2.09
CA PRO A 215 -2.18 17.86 2.12
C PRO A 215 -2.68 18.22 0.72
N GLN A 216 -3.88 18.78 0.63
CA GLN A 216 -4.38 19.34 -0.63
C GLN A 216 -3.71 20.70 -0.93
N HIS A 217 -3.58 21.55 0.08
CA HIS A 217 -3.01 22.89 -0.05
C HIS A 217 -2.16 23.25 1.19
N ASN A 218 -2.72 23.80 2.20
CA ASN A 218 -2.00 24.34 3.36
C ASN A 218 -1.45 23.25 4.28
N LEU A 219 -0.17 22.96 4.14
CA LEU A 219 0.57 21.95 4.89
C LEU A 219 0.38 22.10 6.41
N VAL A 220 0.51 23.32 6.93
CA VAL A 220 0.46 23.62 8.36
C VAL A 220 -0.95 23.40 8.92
N LYS A 221 -1.98 23.87 8.22
CA LYS A 221 -3.38 23.67 8.66
C LYS A 221 -3.73 22.19 8.71
N VAL A 222 -3.34 21.43 7.69
CA VAL A 222 -3.60 19.98 7.64
C VAL A 222 -2.90 19.25 8.78
N ALA A 223 -1.62 19.56 9.04
CA ALA A 223 -0.89 18.94 10.13
C ALA A 223 -1.56 19.23 11.49
N ASN A 224 -2.08 20.46 11.70
CA ASN A 224 -2.78 20.80 12.93
C ASN A 224 -4.11 20.03 13.08
N HIS A 225 -4.90 19.87 12.01
CA HIS A 225 -6.12 19.05 12.04
C HIS A 225 -5.79 17.58 12.35
N VAL A 226 -4.70 17.05 11.74
CA VAL A 226 -4.25 15.69 12.02
C VAL A 226 -3.81 15.52 13.47
N LYS A 227 -3.09 16.48 14.05
CA LYS A 227 -2.69 16.44 15.47
C LYS A 227 -3.89 16.43 16.40
N GLN A 228 -4.88 17.30 16.17
CA GLN A 228 -6.12 17.32 16.94
C GLN A 228 -6.87 15.99 16.85
N TYR A 229 -6.94 15.41 15.64
CA TYR A 229 -7.52 14.09 15.44
C TYR A 229 -6.76 13.01 16.23
N VAL A 230 -5.42 13.01 16.16
CA VAL A 230 -4.56 12.04 16.86
C VAL A 230 -4.73 12.14 18.39
N GLU A 231 -4.83 13.36 18.94
CA GLU A 231 -5.10 13.59 20.37
C GLU A 231 -6.47 12.99 20.77
N ALA A 232 -7.50 13.20 19.97
CA ALA A 232 -8.82 12.62 20.23
C ALA A 232 -8.82 11.10 20.08
N LEU A 233 -8.10 10.56 19.11
CA LEU A 233 -7.98 9.12 18.87
C LEU A 233 -7.24 8.43 20.02
N ALA A 234 -6.19 9.04 20.56
CA ALA A 234 -5.38 8.46 21.65
C ALA A 234 -6.21 8.03 22.87
N ALA A 235 -7.31 8.76 23.15
CA ALA A 235 -8.22 8.45 24.25
C ALA A 235 -9.18 7.26 23.95
N GLN A 236 -9.26 6.81 22.69
CA GLN A 236 -10.19 5.77 22.23
C GLN A 236 -9.49 4.46 21.86
N LEU A 237 -8.15 4.46 21.85
CA LEU A 237 -7.39 3.28 21.49
C LEU A 237 -7.45 2.19 22.57
N PRO A 238 -7.42 0.91 22.17
CA PRO A 238 -7.30 -0.19 23.11
C PRO A 238 -5.99 -0.12 23.92
N GLU A 239 -6.00 -0.68 25.13
CA GLU A 239 -4.79 -0.79 25.95
C GLU A 239 -3.67 -1.49 25.18
N GLY A 240 -2.44 -0.97 25.29
CA GLY A 240 -1.26 -1.49 24.63
C GLY A 240 -1.02 -1.00 23.19
N ILE A 241 -1.91 -0.16 22.64
CA ILE A 241 -1.72 0.50 21.35
C ILE A 241 -1.63 2.00 21.57
N GLU A 242 -0.60 2.62 21.00
CA GLU A 242 -0.36 4.05 21.03
C GLU A 242 -0.43 4.65 19.63
N VAL A 243 -0.89 5.89 19.54
CA VAL A 243 -0.79 6.69 18.33
C VAL A 243 0.13 7.88 18.56
N ILE A 244 1.08 8.07 17.65
CA ILE A 244 2.02 9.19 17.69
C ILE A 244 2.13 9.84 16.32
N THR A 245 2.57 11.09 16.30
CA THR A 245 2.91 11.78 15.06
C THR A 245 4.41 11.75 14.82
N ARG A 246 4.82 11.53 13.58
CA ARG A 246 6.22 11.55 13.13
C ARG A 246 6.35 12.34 11.83
N ARG A 247 7.58 12.69 11.47
CA ARG A 247 7.89 13.44 10.24
C ARG A 247 6.97 14.64 10.03
N ASP A 248 6.91 15.51 11.02
CA ASP A 248 6.14 16.76 10.95
C ASP A 248 6.85 17.79 10.05
N ASN A 249 6.63 17.64 8.74
CA ASN A 249 7.19 18.56 7.75
C ASN A 249 6.56 19.95 7.84
N ALA A 250 5.34 20.04 8.40
CA ALA A 250 4.67 21.32 8.62
C ALA A 250 5.39 22.16 9.66
N ARG A 251 5.90 21.54 10.72
CA ARG A 251 6.70 22.22 11.74
C ARG A 251 8.00 22.76 11.13
N SER A 252 8.73 21.92 10.40
CA SER A 252 9.97 22.35 9.73
C SER A 252 9.73 23.49 8.75
N PHE A 253 8.60 23.45 8.03
CA PHE A 253 8.21 24.52 7.11
C PHE A 253 7.86 25.82 7.85
N SER A 254 7.09 25.76 8.95
CA SER A 254 6.78 26.96 9.74
C SER A 254 8.03 27.58 10.36
N GLU A 255 8.94 26.77 10.91
CA GLU A 255 10.22 27.25 11.44
C GLU A 255 11.07 27.95 10.37
N LEU A 256 11.05 27.45 9.13
CA LEU A 256 11.73 28.10 8.00
C LEU A 256 11.10 29.46 7.66
N LEU A 257 9.77 29.53 7.60
CA LEU A 257 9.05 30.78 7.34
C LEU A 257 9.31 31.84 8.43
N ASP A 258 9.32 31.43 9.70
CA ASP A 258 9.61 32.32 10.82
C ASP A 258 11.01 32.89 10.71
N ARG A 259 12.02 32.06 10.39
CA ARG A 259 13.40 32.51 10.15
C ARG A 259 13.50 33.48 8.98
N LEU A 260 12.84 33.16 7.85
CA LEU A 260 12.81 34.06 6.68
C LEU A 260 12.14 35.39 7.02
N SER A 261 11.06 35.37 7.79
CA SER A 261 10.38 36.58 8.26
C SER A 261 11.30 37.46 9.11
N ILE A 262 12.02 36.89 10.08
CA ILE A 262 12.96 37.61 10.95
C ILE A 262 14.07 38.25 10.09
N ILE A 263 14.66 37.48 9.15
CA ILE A 263 15.70 37.98 8.25
C ILE A 263 15.16 39.13 7.38
N GLY A 264 13.95 38.96 6.80
CA GLY A 264 13.31 39.97 5.99
C GLY A 264 13.03 41.25 6.75
N PHE A 265 12.46 41.15 7.95
CA PHE A 265 12.21 42.32 8.79
C PHE A 265 13.51 43.01 9.23
N SER A 266 14.54 42.27 9.65
CA SER A 266 15.81 42.84 10.03
C SER A 266 16.51 43.57 8.87
N GLY A 267 16.47 42.98 7.66
CA GLY A 267 16.96 43.61 6.44
C GLY A 267 16.22 44.88 6.10
N PHE A 268 14.87 44.85 6.19
CA PHE A 268 14.02 46.01 5.97
C PHE A 268 14.35 47.15 6.96
N PHE A 269 14.49 46.84 8.24
CA PHE A 269 14.86 47.83 9.27
C PHE A 269 16.24 48.41 9.01
N LEU A 270 17.21 47.60 8.58
CA LEU A 270 18.55 48.07 8.26
C LEU A 270 18.52 49.06 7.09
N VAL A 271 17.78 48.73 6.02
CA VAL A 271 17.63 49.64 4.86
C VAL A 271 16.94 50.94 5.26
N MET A 272 15.87 50.87 6.07
CA MET A 272 15.19 52.09 6.58
C MET A 272 16.10 52.94 7.42
N LEU A 273 16.93 52.34 8.28
CA LEU A 273 17.88 53.06 9.11
C LEU A 273 18.93 53.77 8.25
N VAL A 274 19.48 53.06 7.24
CA VAL A 274 20.46 53.68 6.33
C VAL A 274 19.84 54.83 5.55
N LEU A 275 18.62 54.62 4.99
CA LEU A 275 17.92 55.70 4.27
C LEU A 275 17.65 56.91 5.16
N THR A 276 17.23 56.73 6.43
CA THR A 276 16.97 57.81 7.37
C THR A 276 18.26 58.55 7.75
N LEU A 277 19.40 57.85 7.75
CA LEU A 277 20.70 58.48 8.09
C LEU A 277 21.27 59.31 6.92
N PHE A 278 21.00 58.91 5.67
CA PHE A 278 21.56 59.54 4.48
C PHE A 278 20.62 60.54 3.80
N LEU A 279 19.33 60.51 4.07
CA LEU A 279 18.34 61.43 3.53
C LEU A 279 18.02 62.58 4.51
#